data_1235ff0b4593a5309a460f016c0b10d0
#
_entry.id   1235ff0b4593a5309a460f016c0b10d0
#
_cell.length_a   1.000
_cell.length_b   1.000
_cell.length_c   1.000
_cell.angle_alpha   90.00
_cell.angle_beta   90.00
_cell.angle_gamma   90.00
#
_symmetry.space_group_name_H-M   'P 1'
#
loop_
_entity.id
_entity.type
_entity.pdbx_description
1 polymer ?
#
loop_
_entity_poly.entity_id
_entity_poly.type
_entity_poly.pdbx_seq_one_letter_code
_entity_poly.pdbx_strand_id
1 'polypeptide(L)'
;FFDIPLDHLYAITVFAQHFRRKRLKPIVVVSPDVGGIKLARAYAKRLRAGLAVVDKRRNSPESTEVMHILGEIKGKTCLLVDDLIATGSSLVEAANALDRAGATAVYAYVTHPLLSGPARSRIASSCLRELVVTDTVPVDKATRRSKITVLSVAPLLSEAIRRIHYEQSISVLFDGMPG
;
A
#
# COMPACT_ATOMS: atom_id res chain seq x y z
N PHE A 1 8.60 1.54 24.00
CA PHE A 1 9.81 1.99 23.32
C PHE A 1 10.13 3.45 23.64
N PHE A 2 9.11 4.30 23.71
CA PHE A 2 9.26 5.70 24.05
C PHE A 2 8.61 5.97 25.40
N ASP A 3 9.30 6.66 26.31
CA ASP A 3 8.78 7.09 27.62
C ASP A 3 8.04 8.44 27.54
N ILE A 4 7.81 8.92 26.32
CA ILE A 4 7.10 10.16 26.02
C ILE A 4 5.88 9.85 25.11
N PRO A 5 4.86 10.71 25.11
CA PRO A 5 3.74 10.58 24.16
C PRO A 5 4.23 10.50 22.71
N LEU A 6 3.70 9.55 21.96
CA LEU A 6 4.03 9.32 20.56
C LEU A 6 2.75 9.33 19.72
N ASP A 7 2.74 10.17 18.71
CA ASP A 7 1.66 10.22 17.72
C ASP A 7 2.10 9.56 16.42
N HIS A 8 1.42 8.47 16.05
CA HIS A 8 1.71 7.72 14.84
C HIS A 8 0.86 8.22 13.68
N LEU A 9 1.47 8.92 12.73
CA LEU A 9 0.81 9.40 11.51
C LEU A 9 0.79 8.31 10.44
N TYR A 10 -0.29 8.27 9.66
CA TYR A 10 -0.49 7.25 8.63
C TYR A 10 -0.53 7.86 7.22
N ALA A 11 0.13 7.23 6.26
CA ALA A 11 0.17 7.69 4.87
C ALA A 11 -1.16 7.55 4.12
N ILE A 12 -2.16 6.86 4.69
CA ILE A 12 -3.47 6.64 4.05
C ILE A 12 -4.15 7.94 3.60
N THR A 13 -3.99 9.04 4.34
CA THR A 13 -4.57 10.34 3.98
C THR A 13 -3.97 10.88 2.69
N VAL A 14 -2.64 10.75 2.54
CA VAL A 14 -1.89 11.14 1.33
C VAL A 14 -2.31 10.27 0.15
N PHE A 15 -2.32 8.96 0.34
CA PHE A 15 -2.69 7.99 -0.69
C PHE A 15 -4.15 8.09 -1.12
N ALA A 16 -5.08 8.28 -0.18
CA ALA A 16 -6.51 8.39 -0.49
C ALA A 16 -6.81 9.60 -1.40
N GLN A 17 -6.12 10.72 -1.21
CA GLN A 17 -6.26 11.87 -2.10
C GLN A 17 -5.80 11.55 -3.52
N HIS A 18 -4.64 10.94 -3.67
CA HIS A 18 -4.11 10.53 -4.97
C HIS A 18 -5.03 9.52 -5.65
N PHE A 19 -5.48 8.50 -4.92
CA PHE A 19 -6.35 7.47 -5.45
C PHE A 19 -7.70 8.03 -5.94
N ARG A 20 -8.34 8.92 -5.17
CA ARG A 20 -9.62 9.53 -5.57
C ARG A 20 -9.55 10.26 -6.91
N ARG A 21 -8.41 10.89 -7.23
CA ARG A 21 -8.18 11.59 -8.50
C ARG A 21 -8.20 10.62 -9.70
N LYS A 22 -7.83 9.35 -9.50
CA LYS A 22 -7.82 8.34 -10.57
C LYS A 22 -9.21 7.85 -10.99
N ARG A 23 -10.25 8.06 -10.16
CA ARG A 23 -11.65 7.68 -10.43
C ARG A 23 -11.85 6.21 -10.84
N LEU A 24 -11.00 5.31 -10.35
CA LEU A 24 -11.06 3.88 -10.66
C LEU A 24 -12.22 3.22 -9.91
N LYS A 25 -13.08 2.51 -10.62
CA LYS A 25 -14.19 1.71 -10.04
C LYS A 25 -14.58 0.58 -11.02
N PRO A 26 -15.02 -0.59 -10.52
CA PRO A 26 -15.07 -1.01 -9.11
C PRO A 26 -13.68 -1.34 -8.56
N ILE A 27 -13.46 -1.08 -7.27
CA ILE A 27 -12.19 -1.33 -6.59
C ILE A 27 -12.32 -2.31 -5.43
N VAL A 28 -11.24 -3.04 -5.16
CA VAL A 28 -11.05 -3.85 -3.97
C VAL A 28 -9.65 -3.59 -3.41
N VAL A 29 -9.57 -3.34 -2.10
CA VAL A 29 -8.29 -3.22 -1.41
C VAL A 29 -7.81 -4.62 -1.05
N VAL A 30 -6.53 -4.87 -1.27
CA VAL A 30 -5.94 -6.20 -1.09
C VAL A 30 -4.74 -6.11 -0.16
N SER A 31 -4.72 -6.97 0.85
CA SER A 31 -3.52 -7.23 1.64
C SER A 31 -2.63 -8.25 0.92
N PRO A 32 -1.34 -7.99 0.72
CA PRO A 32 -0.42 -8.95 0.08
C PRO A 32 -0.16 -10.20 0.93
N ASP A 33 -0.47 -10.16 2.22
CA ASP A 33 -0.38 -11.26 3.17
C ASP A 33 -1.38 -11.10 4.34
N VAL A 34 -1.43 -12.08 5.23
CA VAL A 34 -2.34 -12.07 6.40
C VAL A 34 -1.92 -11.04 7.45
N GLY A 35 -0.65 -10.67 7.53
CA GLY A 35 -0.13 -9.68 8.49
C GLY A 35 -0.63 -8.27 8.22
N GLY A 36 -0.78 -7.91 6.96
CA GLY A 36 -1.22 -6.59 6.49
C GLY A 36 -2.74 -6.35 6.55
N ILE A 37 -3.56 -7.32 7.01
CA ILE A 37 -5.04 -7.23 6.98
C ILE A 37 -5.57 -5.98 7.69
N LYS A 38 -4.99 -5.61 8.85
CA LYS A 38 -5.44 -4.41 9.60
C LYS A 38 -5.26 -3.15 8.77
N LEU A 39 -4.11 -3.00 8.12
CA LEU A 39 -3.81 -1.90 7.22
C LEU A 39 -4.80 -1.88 6.04
N ALA A 40 -4.93 -3.00 5.33
CA ALA A 40 -5.83 -3.12 4.19
C ALA A 40 -7.29 -2.80 4.55
N ARG A 41 -7.75 -3.23 5.73
CA ARG A 41 -9.10 -2.92 6.23
C ARG A 41 -9.31 -1.42 6.44
N ALA A 42 -8.30 -0.70 6.97
CA ALA A 42 -8.37 0.76 7.14
C ALA A 42 -8.51 1.46 5.78
N TYR A 43 -7.74 1.03 4.78
CA TYR A 43 -7.87 1.55 3.42
C TYR A 43 -9.23 1.23 2.80
N ALA A 44 -9.70 -0.02 2.93
CA ALA A 44 -11.00 -0.42 2.41
C ALA A 44 -12.15 0.44 2.99
N LYS A 45 -12.14 0.66 4.31
CA LYS A 45 -13.09 1.56 5.00
C LYS A 45 -13.01 2.99 4.46
N ARG A 46 -11.80 3.56 4.36
CA ARG A 46 -11.58 4.94 3.89
C ARG A 46 -12.00 5.16 2.44
N LEU A 47 -11.80 4.14 1.59
CA LEU A 47 -12.13 4.19 0.17
C LEU A 47 -13.54 3.69 -0.15
N ARG A 48 -14.28 3.18 0.85
CA ARG A 48 -15.58 2.50 0.69
C ARG A 48 -15.51 1.39 -0.35
N ALA A 49 -14.49 0.54 -0.21
CA ALA A 49 -14.15 -0.55 -1.12
C ALA A 49 -14.29 -1.91 -0.45
N GLY A 50 -14.37 -2.97 -1.26
CA GLY A 50 -14.24 -4.34 -0.77
C GLY A 50 -12.83 -4.61 -0.21
N LEU A 51 -12.69 -5.71 0.54
CA LEU A 51 -11.43 -6.20 1.08
C LEU A 51 -11.16 -7.59 0.56
N ALA A 52 -9.92 -7.85 0.16
CA ALA A 52 -9.42 -9.18 -0.14
C ALA A 52 -8.03 -9.37 0.48
N VAL A 53 -7.59 -10.62 0.56
CA VAL A 53 -6.30 -10.99 1.15
C VAL A 53 -5.65 -12.05 0.28
N VAL A 54 -4.36 -11.92 0.01
CA VAL A 54 -3.55 -12.98 -0.58
C VAL A 54 -2.96 -13.80 0.56
N ASP A 55 -3.40 -15.05 0.69
CA ASP A 55 -2.90 -16.00 1.69
C ASP A 55 -1.88 -16.93 1.02
N LYS A 56 -0.64 -16.82 1.45
CA LYS A 56 0.49 -17.60 0.93
C LYS A 56 0.68 -18.83 1.82
N ARG A 57 0.29 -20.02 1.34
CA ARG A 57 0.44 -21.29 2.06
C ARG A 57 1.49 -22.19 1.40
N ARG A 58 2.35 -22.76 2.23
CA ARG A 58 3.19 -23.91 1.88
C ARG A 58 2.50 -25.15 2.42
N ASN A 59 2.07 -26.03 1.53
CA ASN A 59 1.41 -27.29 1.93
C ASN A 59 2.43 -28.32 2.44
N SER A 60 3.71 -28.21 2.05
CA SER A 60 4.86 -28.97 2.56
C SER A 60 6.16 -28.27 2.25
N PRO A 61 7.30 -28.59 2.90
CA PRO A 61 8.60 -28.00 2.60
C PRO A 61 9.06 -28.16 1.14
N GLU A 62 8.55 -29.17 0.45
CA GLU A 62 8.91 -29.54 -0.94
C GLU A 62 7.86 -29.09 -1.96
N SER A 63 6.72 -28.52 -1.51
CA SER A 63 5.64 -28.13 -2.41
C SER A 63 5.79 -26.70 -2.93
N THR A 64 5.33 -26.49 -4.16
CA THR A 64 5.21 -25.16 -4.75
C THR A 64 4.27 -24.31 -3.89
N GLU A 65 4.67 -23.08 -3.58
CA GLU A 65 3.84 -22.13 -2.85
C GLU A 65 2.55 -21.84 -3.62
N VAL A 66 1.40 -22.10 -2.97
CA VAL A 66 0.09 -21.81 -3.53
C VAL A 66 -0.44 -20.52 -2.90
N MET A 67 -0.84 -19.60 -3.75
CA MET A 67 -1.48 -18.35 -3.32
C MET A 67 -2.99 -18.51 -3.38
N HIS A 68 -3.64 -18.42 -2.22
CA HIS A 68 -5.10 -18.36 -2.11
C HIS A 68 -5.55 -16.91 -1.97
N ILE A 69 -6.57 -16.53 -2.72
CA ILE A 69 -7.16 -15.20 -2.63
C ILE A 69 -8.48 -15.32 -1.90
N LEU A 70 -8.58 -14.68 -0.75
CA LEU A 70 -9.79 -14.58 0.04
C LEU A 70 -10.50 -13.27 -0.28
N GLY A 71 -11.66 -13.32 -0.91
CA GLY A 71 -12.44 -12.16 -1.35
C GLY A 71 -12.66 -12.13 -2.86
N GLU A 72 -13.62 -11.31 -3.29
CA GLU A 72 -14.00 -11.18 -4.69
C GLU A 72 -13.17 -10.12 -5.42
N ILE A 73 -12.35 -10.53 -6.39
CA ILE A 73 -11.46 -9.64 -7.14
C ILE A 73 -11.72 -9.65 -8.66
N LYS A 74 -12.42 -10.67 -9.17
CA LYS A 74 -12.65 -10.84 -10.60
C LYS A 74 -13.39 -9.64 -11.20
N GLY A 75 -12.87 -9.09 -12.27
CA GLY A 75 -13.44 -7.92 -12.94
C GLY A 75 -13.28 -6.59 -12.19
N LYS A 76 -12.51 -6.56 -11.07
CA LYS A 76 -12.30 -5.36 -10.28
C LYS A 76 -10.86 -4.85 -10.40
N THR A 77 -10.67 -3.57 -10.12
CA THR A 77 -9.34 -2.99 -9.94
C THR A 77 -8.85 -3.31 -8.52
N CYS A 78 -7.73 -4.01 -8.43
CA CYS A 78 -7.11 -4.38 -7.16
C CYS A 78 -6.11 -3.32 -6.69
N LEU A 79 -6.22 -2.93 -5.43
CA LEU A 79 -5.36 -1.98 -4.77
C LEU A 79 -4.57 -2.70 -3.66
N LEU A 80 -3.38 -3.17 -3.96
CA LEU A 80 -2.45 -3.72 -2.96
C LEU A 80 -1.98 -2.60 -2.03
N VAL A 81 -2.01 -2.83 -0.72
CA VAL A 81 -1.52 -1.87 0.28
C VAL A 81 -0.56 -2.56 1.23
N ASP A 82 0.57 -1.88 1.47
CA ASP A 82 1.60 -2.37 2.38
C ASP A 82 2.30 -1.21 3.09
N ASP A 83 2.98 -1.48 4.19
CA ASP A 83 3.77 -0.48 4.91
C ASP A 83 5.17 -0.31 4.31
N LEU A 84 5.79 -1.38 3.82
CA LEU A 84 7.17 -1.38 3.36
C LEU A 84 7.39 -2.26 2.13
N ILE A 85 8.17 -1.77 1.19
CA ILE A 85 8.69 -2.57 0.08
C ILE A 85 10.23 -2.61 0.11
N ALA A 86 10.80 -3.80 0.35
CA ALA A 86 12.23 -4.03 0.27
C ALA A 86 12.63 -4.55 -1.12
N THR A 87 12.62 -5.86 -1.35
CA THR A 87 13.00 -6.47 -2.64
C THR A 87 11.88 -6.55 -3.66
N GLY A 88 10.63 -6.27 -3.25
CA GLY A 88 9.45 -6.31 -4.09
C GLY A 88 8.91 -7.70 -4.45
N SER A 89 9.52 -8.78 -3.94
CA SER A 89 9.10 -10.15 -4.29
C SER A 89 7.65 -10.40 -3.92
N SER A 90 7.29 -10.27 -2.64
CA SER A 90 5.95 -10.55 -2.14
C SER A 90 4.88 -9.70 -2.82
N LEU A 91 5.18 -8.40 -3.02
CA LEU A 91 4.25 -7.49 -3.69
C LEU A 91 3.99 -7.89 -5.15
N VAL A 92 5.06 -8.23 -5.89
CA VAL A 92 4.95 -8.63 -7.31
C VAL A 92 4.29 -10.00 -7.44
N GLU A 93 4.60 -10.95 -6.56
CA GLU A 93 3.95 -12.27 -6.51
C GLU A 93 2.45 -12.13 -6.25
N ALA A 94 2.06 -11.31 -5.27
CA ALA A 94 0.65 -11.00 -4.99
C ALA A 94 -0.03 -10.35 -6.20
N ALA A 95 0.61 -9.37 -6.84
CA ALA A 95 0.08 -8.72 -8.03
C ALA A 95 -0.16 -9.71 -9.17
N ASN A 96 0.80 -10.58 -9.45
CA ASN A 96 0.67 -11.60 -10.50
C ASN A 96 -0.43 -12.64 -10.16
N ALA A 97 -0.62 -12.97 -8.88
CA ALA A 97 -1.71 -13.85 -8.46
C ALA A 97 -3.09 -13.21 -8.71
N LEU A 98 -3.23 -11.92 -8.40
CA LEU A 98 -4.46 -11.16 -8.64
C LEU A 98 -4.77 -11.03 -10.15
N ASP A 99 -3.76 -10.78 -10.96
CA ASP A 99 -3.90 -10.70 -12.42
C ASP A 99 -4.39 -12.03 -13.01
N ARG A 100 -3.74 -13.17 -12.62
CA ARG A 100 -4.17 -14.51 -13.02
C ARG A 100 -5.57 -14.87 -12.54
N ALA A 101 -6.01 -14.34 -11.41
CA ALA A 101 -7.35 -14.55 -10.87
C ALA A 101 -8.42 -13.62 -11.49
N GLY A 102 -8.06 -12.82 -12.50
CA GLY A 102 -9.00 -12.03 -13.30
C GLY A 102 -9.24 -10.62 -12.77
N ALA A 103 -8.30 -10.03 -12.05
CA ALA A 103 -8.32 -8.60 -11.75
C ALA A 103 -8.20 -7.80 -13.06
N THR A 104 -8.97 -6.70 -13.18
CA THR A 104 -8.91 -5.83 -14.38
C THR A 104 -7.62 -5.01 -14.42
N ALA A 105 -7.11 -4.62 -13.29
CA ALA A 105 -5.84 -3.92 -13.13
C ALA A 105 -5.37 -4.04 -11.67
N VAL A 106 -4.05 -3.99 -11.47
CA VAL A 106 -3.44 -4.03 -10.14
C VAL A 106 -2.58 -2.78 -9.94
N TYR A 107 -2.88 -2.06 -8.88
CA TYR A 107 -2.11 -0.94 -8.35
C TYR A 107 -1.55 -1.30 -6.99
N ALA A 108 -0.44 -0.68 -6.60
CA ALA A 108 0.11 -0.84 -5.26
C ALA A 108 0.38 0.52 -4.60
N TYR A 109 0.13 0.60 -3.29
CA TYR A 109 0.38 1.78 -2.46
C TYR A 109 1.18 1.34 -1.24
N VAL A 110 2.42 1.80 -1.14
CA VAL A 110 3.37 1.37 -0.12
C VAL A 110 4.02 2.58 0.54
N THR A 111 4.02 2.61 1.88
CA THR A 111 4.52 3.78 2.60
C THR A 111 6.03 3.93 2.47
N HIS A 112 6.81 2.89 2.81
CA HIS A 112 8.27 2.98 2.90
C HIS A 112 8.97 2.27 1.74
N PRO A 113 9.45 3.01 0.70
CA PRO A 113 10.09 2.42 -0.48
C PRO A 113 11.60 2.22 -0.30
N LEU A 114 12.03 1.15 0.36
CA LEU A 114 13.46 0.79 0.42
C LEU A 114 14.02 0.44 -0.96
N LEU A 115 13.24 -0.25 -1.78
CA LEU A 115 13.55 -0.59 -3.19
C LEU A 115 14.96 -1.18 -3.38
N SER A 116 15.35 -2.09 -2.49
CA SER A 116 16.68 -2.70 -2.47
C SER A 116 16.85 -3.80 -3.51
N GLY A 117 18.08 -4.01 -3.93
CA GLY A 117 18.45 -5.07 -4.87
C GLY A 117 17.65 -5.02 -6.17
N PRO A 118 17.00 -6.13 -6.60
CA PRO A 118 16.29 -6.21 -7.87
C PRO A 118 14.85 -5.63 -7.82
N ALA A 119 14.47 -4.90 -6.77
CA ALA A 119 13.09 -4.40 -6.62
C ALA A 119 12.61 -3.62 -7.84
N ARG A 120 13.43 -2.71 -8.37
CA ARG A 120 13.06 -1.86 -9.51
C ARG A 120 12.80 -2.65 -10.78
N SER A 121 13.68 -3.61 -11.10
CA SER A 121 13.50 -4.46 -12.28
C SER A 121 12.27 -5.36 -12.13
N ARG A 122 12.03 -5.94 -10.96
CA ARG A 122 10.83 -6.73 -10.66
C ARG A 122 9.55 -5.93 -10.85
N ILE A 123 9.50 -4.69 -10.33
CA ILE A 123 8.33 -3.82 -10.48
C ILE A 123 8.15 -3.45 -11.95
N ALA A 124 9.22 -3.09 -12.66
CA ALA A 124 9.14 -2.71 -14.06
C ALA A 124 8.58 -3.84 -14.96
N SER A 125 8.99 -5.10 -14.69
CA SER A 125 8.53 -6.30 -15.44
C SER A 125 7.22 -6.88 -14.93
N SER A 126 6.65 -6.40 -13.81
CA SER A 126 5.41 -6.92 -13.23
C SER A 126 4.16 -6.48 -13.98
N CYS A 127 3.02 -7.11 -13.66
CA CYS A 127 1.69 -6.71 -14.14
C CYS A 127 1.16 -5.42 -13.48
N LEU A 128 1.87 -4.86 -12.47
CA LEU A 128 1.46 -3.62 -11.83
C LEU A 128 1.30 -2.49 -12.85
N ARG A 129 0.18 -1.80 -12.79
CA ARG A 129 -0.05 -0.57 -13.55
C ARG A 129 0.76 0.59 -12.98
N GLU A 130 0.84 0.66 -11.66
CA GLU A 130 1.56 1.70 -10.95
C GLU A 130 1.85 1.25 -9.52
N LEU A 131 3.03 1.58 -9.02
CA LEU A 131 3.39 1.55 -7.62
C LEU A 131 3.47 2.99 -7.11
N VAL A 132 2.62 3.33 -6.16
CA VAL A 132 2.62 4.64 -5.50
C VAL A 132 3.30 4.50 -4.15
N VAL A 133 4.30 5.31 -3.90
CA VAL A 133 5.08 5.30 -2.66
C VAL A 133 5.17 6.70 -2.07
N THR A 134 5.66 6.81 -0.85
CA THR A 134 5.97 8.11 -0.24
C THR A 134 7.47 8.44 -0.34
N ASP A 135 7.82 9.66 0.02
CA ASP A 135 9.20 10.14 0.15
C ASP A 135 9.78 9.96 1.56
N THR A 136 9.21 9.06 2.39
CA THR A 136 9.76 8.70 3.70
C THR A 136 11.15 8.05 3.62
N VAL A 137 11.47 7.46 2.47
CA VAL A 137 12.80 6.97 2.11
C VAL A 137 13.17 7.64 0.78
N PRO A 138 14.39 8.15 0.62
CA PRO A 138 14.81 8.80 -0.62
C PRO A 138 14.68 7.90 -1.84
N VAL A 139 14.00 8.40 -2.88
CA VAL A 139 13.84 7.71 -4.17
C VAL A 139 14.53 8.51 -5.26
N ASP A 140 15.46 7.92 -5.97
CA ASP A 140 16.22 8.60 -7.01
C ASP A 140 15.35 9.00 -8.24
N LYS A 141 15.89 9.94 -9.05
CA LYS A 141 15.18 10.47 -10.23
C LYS A 141 14.93 9.43 -11.32
N ALA A 142 15.79 8.42 -11.45
CA ALA A 142 15.63 7.37 -12.45
C ALA A 142 14.44 6.46 -12.12
N THR A 143 14.28 6.15 -10.84
CA THR A 143 13.13 5.38 -10.33
C THR A 143 11.80 6.09 -10.59
N ARG A 144 11.76 7.42 -10.48
CA ARG A 144 10.56 8.23 -10.73
C ARG A 144 10.10 8.26 -12.20
N ARG A 145 10.91 7.77 -13.13
CA ARG A 145 10.56 7.68 -14.56
C ARG A 145 9.97 6.33 -14.97
N SER A 146 9.79 5.43 -14.02
CA SER A 146 9.22 4.09 -14.23
C SER A 146 7.72 4.05 -13.84
N LYS A 147 7.20 2.86 -13.55
CA LYS A 147 5.86 2.67 -12.98
C LYS A 147 5.70 3.19 -11.54
N ILE A 148 6.67 3.94 -11.01
CA ILE A 148 6.73 4.36 -9.61
C ILE A 148 6.41 5.85 -9.49
N THR A 149 5.33 6.15 -8.78
CA THR A 149 4.93 7.52 -8.42
C THR A 149 5.28 7.78 -6.96
N VAL A 150 5.97 8.90 -6.70
CA VAL A 150 6.36 9.30 -5.34
C VAL A 150 5.49 10.46 -4.88
N LEU A 151 4.84 10.29 -3.73
CA LEU A 151 4.04 11.32 -3.06
C LEU A 151 4.78 11.84 -1.84
N SER A 152 4.70 13.14 -1.58
CA SER A 152 5.34 13.71 -0.41
C SER A 152 4.45 13.59 0.83
N VAL A 153 5.05 13.17 1.94
CA VAL A 153 4.44 13.21 3.29
C VAL A 153 4.69 14.55 3.99
N ALA A 154 5.49 15.45 3.41
CA ALA A 154 5.83 16.73 4.01
C ALA A 154 4.59 17.57 4.40
N PRO A 155 3.51 17.66 3.60
CA PRO A 155 2.31 18.38 4.01
C PRO A 155 1.65 17.80 5.26
N LEU A 156 1.63 16.47 5.40
CA LEU A 156 1.07 15.78 6.58
C LEU A 156 1.91 16.08 7.83
N LEU A 157 3.23 15.96 7.74
CA LEU A 157 4.15 16.25 8.84
C LEU A 157 4.12 17.72 9.22
N SER A 158 4.12 18.63 8.24
CA SER A 158 4.03 20.08 8.46
C SER A 158 2.76 20.45 9.22
N GLU A 159 1.62 19.87 8.84
CA GLU A 159 0.36 20.14 9.53
C GLU A 159 0.36 19.60 10.97
N ALA A 160 0.96 18.42 11.22
CA ALA A 160 1.11 17.89 12.57
C ALA A 160 1.99 18.79 13.43
N ILE A 161 3.16 19.21 12.93
CA ILE A 161 4.08 20.13 13.62
C ILE A 161 3.37 21.45 13.92
N ARG A 162 2.68 22.04 12.95
CA ARG A 162 1.93 23.28 13.12
C ARG A 162 0.88 23.16 14.23
N ARG A 163 0.10 22.07 14.23
CA ARG A 163 -0.94 21.84 15.25
C ARG A 163 -0.36 21.70 16.64
N ILE A 164 0.70 20.94 16.78
CA ILE A 164 1.40 20.77 18.07
C ILE A 164 1.93 22.12 18.56
N HIS A 165 2.57 22.91 17.68
CA HIS A 165 3.11 24.22 18.03
C HIS A 165 2.03 25.21 18.52
N TYR A 166 0.84 25.17 17.93
CA TYR A 166 -0.29 26.04 18.31
C TYR A 166 -1.25 25.35 19.31
N GLU A 167 -0.83 24.31 20.00
CA GLU A 167 -1.63 23.57 20.99
C GLU A 167 -2.98 23.08 20.46
N GLN A 168 -3.07 22.79 19.18
CA GLN A 168 -4.25 22.28 18.50
C GLN A 168 -4.26 20.75 18.46
N SER A 169 -5.45 20.15 18.59
CA SER A 169 -5.59 18.70 18.48
C SER A 169 -5.14 18.20 17.11
N ILE A 170 -4.34 17.13 17.11
CA ILE A 170 -3.93 16.40 15.90
C ILE A 170 -4.87 15.25 15.55
N SER A 171 -5.93 15.00 16.34
CA SER A 171 -6.87 13.89 16.13
C SER A 171 -7.50 13.89 14.72
N VAL A 172 -7.70 15.05 14.13
CA VAL A 172 -8.21 15.20 12.75
C VAL A 172 -7.29 14.58 11.69
N LEU A 173 -6.01 14.37 12.01
CA LEU A 173 -5.06 13.72 11.11
C LEU A 173 -5.18 12.19 11.15
N PHE A 174 -5.89 11.65 12.14
CA PHE A 174 -6.15 10.23 12.33
C PHE A 174 -7.52 9.77 11.85
N ASP A 175 -8.36 10.66 11.30
CA ASP A 175 -9.72 10.33 10.89
C ASP A 175 -9.75 9.14 9.92
N GLY A 176 -10.45 8.06 10.36
CA GLY A 176 -10.60 6.82 9.61
C GLY A 176 -9.54 5.75 9.89
N MET A 177 -8.73 5.93 10.95
CA MET A 177 -7.73 4.95 11.37
C MET A 177 -8.34 3.84 12.24
N PRO A 178 -7.75 2.61 12.20
CA PRO A 178 -8.06 1.60 13.19
C PRO A 178 -7.51 2.03 14.55
N GLY A 179 -8.39 2.03 15.56
CA GLY A 179 -7.97 2.06 16.96
C GLY A 179 -7.27 0.74 17.32
#